data_a34482bc5cb8abd2acf9ffc2355e207e
#
_entry.id   a34482bc5cb8abd2acf9ffc2355e207e
#
_cell.length_a   1.000
_cell.length_b   1.000
_cell.length_c   1.000
_cell.angle_alpha   90.00
_cell.angle_beta   90.00
_cell.angle_gamma   90.00
#
_symmetry.space_group_name_H-M   'P 1'
#
loop_
_entity.id
_entity.type
_entity.pdbx_description
1 polymer ?
#
loop_
_entity_poly.entity_id
_entity_poly.type
_entity_poly.pdbx_seq_one_letter_code
_entity_poly.pdbx_strand_id
1 'polypeptide(L)'
;MNRYKRQIAVDAFGVSGQRKMAAARALVVGAGGLASPVLQYLVGAGLGYIRLVDPDIVAVSNLHRQTLFRVGDLGLSKAMVVVNHMADLNIDCKIVPITHQLTPDNVDAYTTDVDLVIDCADNFAVSYTLSDNCLGRLPFIHASVVGMAGYVGGFCAGSPGLRAVFPDLPDRFGNCNEDGVLGPIVGVIGS
;
A
#
# COMPACT_ATOMS: atom_id res chain seq x y z
N MET A 1 -11.18 -21.02 16.90
CA MET A 1 -11.58 -19.65 17.30
C MET A 1 -11.76 -18.81 16.03
N ASN A 2 -12.82 -18.05 15.90
CA ASN A 2 -12.98 -17.18 14.73
C ASN A 2 -12.11 -15.93 14.91
N ARG A 3 -11.03 -15.79 14.13
CA ARG A 3 -10.10 -14.65 14.09
C ARG A 3 -10.84 -13.32 13.98
N TYR A 4 -11.89 -13.27 13.17
CA TYR A 4 -12.60 -12.07 12.79
C TYR A 4 -13.82 -11.74 13.66
N LYS A 5 -14.04 -12.46 14.78
CA LYS A 5 -15.25 -12.31 15.61
C LYS A 5 -15.53 -10.86 16.02
N ARG A 6 -14.48 -10.11 16.38
CA ARG A 6 -14.65 -8.72 16.82
C ARG A 6 -14.97 -7.77 15.66
N GLN A 7 -14.38 -8.00 14.50
CA GLN A 7 -14.63 -7.24 13.28
C GLN A 7 -16.05 -7.50 12.75
N ILE A 8 -16.49 -8.76 12.76
CA ILE A 8 -17.85 -9.17 12.38
C ILE A 8 -18.91 -8.59 13.32
N ALA A 9 -18.57 -8.33 14.58
CA ALA A 9 -19.51 -7.74 15.56
C ALA A 9 -19.81 -6.25 15.31
N VAL A 10 -19.09 -5.59 14.40
CA VAL A 10 -19.42 -4.24 13.94
C VAL A 10 -20.59 -4.32 12.96
N ASP A 11 -21.77 -3.79 13.33
CA ASP A 11 -23.02 -3.96 12.57
C ASP A 11 -22.91 -3.55 11.11
N ALA A 12 -22.24 -2.44 10.82
CA ALA A 12 -22.04 -1.94 9.45
C ALA A 12 -21.13 -2.84 8.59
N PHE A 13 -20.36 -3.75 9.19
CA PHE A 13 -19.48 -4.67 8.51
C PHE A 13 -20.08 -6.10 8.45
N GLY A 14 -20.33 -6.70 9.59
CA GLY A 14 -21.00 -7.98 9.75
C GLY A 14 -20.30 -9.14 9.03
N VAL A 15 -21.03 -10.26 8.92
CA VAL A 15 -20.56 -11.45 8.18
C VAL A 15 -20.43 -11.18 6.67
N SER A 16 -21.30 -10.34 6.12
CA SER A 16 -21.28 -10.00 4.70
C SER A 16 -20.03 -9.19 4.33
N GLY A 17 -19.63 -8.23 5.16
CA GLY A 17 -18.40 -7.46 5.01
C GLY A 17 -17.17 -8.36 5.07
N GLN A 18 -17.15 -9.31 6.01
CA GLN A 18 -16.04 -10.27 6.10
C GLN A 18 -15.91 -11.15 4.86
N ARG A 19 -17.03 -11.60 4.27
CA ARG A 19 -17.00 -12.37 3.03
C ARG A 19 -16.49 -11.54 1.85
N LYS A 20 -16.89 -10.27 1.75
CA LYS A 20 -16.40 -9.34 0.73
C LYS A 20 -14.89 -9.11 0.90
N MET A 21 -14.42 -8.89 2.13
CA MET A 21 -13.00 -8.73 2.44
C MET A 21 -12.19 -9.96 2.03
N ALA A 22 -12.66 -11.16 2.34
CA ALA A 22 -11.99 -12.41 1.99
C ALA A 22 -11.97 -12.69 0.47
N ALA A 23 -12.92 -12.14 -0.28
CA ALA A 23 -12.95 -12.25 -1.74
C ALA A 23 -12.17 -11.15 -2.45
N ALA A 24 -11.92 -10.02 -1.79
CA ALA A 24 -11.32 -8.84 -2.38
C ALA A 24 -9.84 -9.02 -2.69
N ARG A 25 -9.40 -8.33 -3.75
CA ARG A 25 -8.06 -8.39 -4.31
C ARG A 25 -7.49 -6.97 -4.44
N ALA A 26 -6.36 -6.70 -3.83
CA ALA A 26 -5.70 -5.40 -3.90
C ALA A 26 -4.34 -5.47 -4.59
N LEU A 27 -4.00 -4.43 -5.33
CA LEU A 27 -2.63 -4.09 -5.68
C LEU A 27 -2.13 -3.07 -4.64
N VAL A 28 -1.01 -3.37 -3.99
CA VAL A 28 -0.30 -2.42 -3.12
C VAL A 28 1.05 -2.13 -3.75
N VAL A 29 1.35 -0.86 -3.99
CA VAL A 29 2.61 -0.41 -4.58
C VAL A 29 3.41 0.35 -3.53
N GLY A 30 4.64 -0.12 -3.29
CA GLY A 30 5.48 0.26 -2.17
C GLY A 30 5.31 -0.67 -0.96
N ALA A 31 6.44 -1.09 -0.36
CA ALA A 31 6.51 -1.84 0.89
C ALA A 31 7.24 -1.03 1.97
N GLY A 32 7.14 0.29 1.91
CA GLY A 32 7.80 1.22 2.81
C GLY A 32 7.03 1.51 4.09
N GLY A 33 7.21 2.72 4.60
CA GLY A 33 6.61 3.15 5.86
C GLY A 33 5.09 3.23 5.82
N LEU A 34 4.51 3.80 4.75
CA LEU A 34 3.06 3.87 4.55
C LEU A 34 2.44 2.48 4.41
N ALA A 35 3.08 1.61 3.64
CA ALA A 35 2.60 0.25 3.44
C ALA A 35 2.68 -0.61 4.71
N SER A 36 3.55 -0.29 5.66
CA SER A 36 3.71 -1.07 6.89
C SER A 36 2.39 -1.23 7.65
N PRO A 37 1.69 -0.18 8.08
CA PRO A 37 0.39 -0.34 8.73
C PRO A 37 -0.72 -0.81 7.77
N VAL A 38 -0.74 -0.33 6.50
CA VAL A 38 -1.70 -0.80 5.49
C VAL A 38 -1.70 -2.33 5.41
N LEU A 39 -0.53 -2.94 5.21
CA LEU A 39 -0.41 -4.39 5.06
C LEU A 39 -0.78 -5.14 6.34
N GLN A 40 -0.35 -4.65 7.52
CA GLN A 40 -0.70 -5.25 8.79
C GLN A 40 -2.22 -5.29 9.00
N TYR A 41 -2.92 -4.18 8.74
CA TYR A 41 -4.37 -4.11 8.93
C TYR A 41 -5.15 -4.87 7.86
N LEU A 42 -4.78 -4.79 6.59
CA LEU A 42 -5.46 -5.53 5.53
C LEU A 42 -5.31 -7.04 5.69
N VAL A 43 -4.11 -7.52 5.96
CA VAL A 43 -3.84 -8.94 6.20
C VAL A 43 -4.50 -9.40 7.50
N GLY A 44 -4.39 -8.61 8.58
CA GLY A 44 -5.05 -8.89 9.85
C GLY A 44 -6.58 -8.95 9.74
N ALA A 45 -7.17 -8.08 8.92
CA ALA A 45 -8.61 -8.04 8.63
C ALA A 45 -9.08 -9.18 7.71
N GLY A 46 -8.17 -9.88 7.06
CA GLY A 46 -8.50 -11.03 6.21
C GLY A 46 -8.83 -10.66 4.77
N LEU A 47 -8.13 -9.69 4.19
CA LEU A 47 -8.15 -9.48 2.74
C LEU A 47 -7.65 -10.75 2.05
N GLY A 48 -8.37 -11.21 1.00
CA GLY A 48 -8.09 -12.50 0.40
C GLY A 48 -6.84 -12.55 -0.45
N TYR A 49 -6.51 -11.44 -1.13
CA TYR A 49 -5.37 -11.39 -2.05
C TYR A 49 -4.71 -10.01 -2.09
N ILE A 50 -3.39 -10.00 -2.05
CA ILE A 50 -2.57 -8.80 -2.26
C ILE A 50 -1.52 -9.10 -3.34
N ARG A 51 -1.44 -8.25 -4.35
CA ARG A 51 -0.28 -8.14 -5.23
C ARG A 51 0.56 -6.99 -4.68
N LEU A 52 1.79 -7.28 -4.24
CA LEU A 52 2.69 -6.31 -3.61
C LEU A 52 3.86 -6.02 -4.54
N VAL A 53 4.01 -4.77 -4.95
CA VAL A 53 5.11 -4.31 -5.82
C VAL A 53 6.07 -3.45 -5.03
N ASP A 54 7.32 -3.88 -4.91
CA ASP A 54 8.42 -3.08 -4.36
C ASP A 54 9.76 -3.63 -4.87
N PRO A 55 10.57 -2.80 -5.56
CA PRO A 55 11.85 -3.23 -6.13
C PRO A 55 13.02 -3.21 -5.14
N ASP A 56 12.83 -2.58 -3.97
CA ASP A 56 13.90 -2.25 -3.04
C ASP A 56 14.31 -3.41 -2.13
N ILE A 57 15.46 -3.20 -1.50
CA ILE A 57 15.96 -4.01 -0.38
C ILE A 57 15.82 -3.26 0.95
N VAL A 58 15.79 -4.00 2.04
CA VAL A 58 15.76 -3.43 3.39
C VAL A 58 17.11 -2.79 3.75
N ALA A 59 17.08 -1.53 4.18
CA ALA A 59 18.26 -0.78 4.61
C ALA A 59 18.11 -0.30 6.06
N VAL A 60 19.22 -0.05 6.75
CA VAL A 60 19.24 0.45 8.14
C VAL A 60 18.45 1.75 8.27
N SER A 61 18.57 2.67 7.30
CA SER A 61 17.85 3.94 7.24
C SER A 61 16.33 3.80 7.13
N ASN A 62 15.82 2.61 6.84
CA ASN A 62 14.38 2.33 6.77
C ASN A 62 13.77 2.03 8.14
N LEU A 63 14.52 1.41 9.05
CA LEU A 63 14.00 0.77 10.26
C LEU A 63 13.28 1.71 11.24
N HIS A 64 13.59 3.02 11.22
CA HIS A 64 12.93 3.99 12.09
C HIS A 64 11.45 4.24 11.73
N ARG A 65 11.00 3.90 10.49
CA ARG A 65 9.64 4.15 10.02
C ARG A 65 8.98 2.98 9.30
N GLN A 66 9.74 2.03 8.79
CA GLN A 66 9.25 0.84 8.09
C GLN A 66 9.15 -0.32 9.08
N THR A 67 8.14 -0.28 9.94
CA THR A 67 8.01 -1.11 11.14
C THR A 67 7.76 -2.60 10.88
N LEU A 68 7.54 -2.98 9.63
CA LEU A 68 7.48 -4.40 9.23
C LEU A 68 8.85 -5.07 9.25
N PHE A 69 9.94 -4.31 9.07
CA PHE A 69 11.29 -4.87 8.94
C PHE A 69 12.04 -4.93 10.26
N ARG A 70 13.00 -5.83 10.31
CA ARG A 70 13.89 -6.09 11.46
C ARG A 70 15.35 -5.99 11.02
N VAL A 71 16.26 -5.91 11.96
CA VAL A 71 17.71 -5.91 11.69
C VAL A 71 18.14 -7.16 10.91
N GLY A 72 17.51 -8.30 11.18
CA GLY A 72 17.79 -9.56 10.47
C GLY A 72 17.35 -9.57 9.00
N ASP A 73 16.56 -8.59 8.56
CA ASP A 73 16.07 -8.49 7.19
C ASP A 73 16.97 -7.63 6.28
N LEU A 74 18.02 -7.02 6.82
CA LEU A 74 18.91 -6.13 6.08
C LEU A 74 19.47 -6.80 4.83
N GLY A 75 19.38 -6.11 3.70
CA GLY A 75 19.84 -6.57 2.40
C GLY A 75 18.86 -7.52 1.67
N LEU A 76 17.77 -7.94 2.31
CA LEU A 76 16.75 -8.76 1.66
C LEU A 76 15.74 -7.89 0.91
N SER A 77 15.09 -8.47 -0.12
CA SER A 77 14.00 -7.80 -0.85
C SER A 77 12.84 -7.46 0.10
N LYS A 78 12.40 -6.19 0.10
CA LYS A 78 11.28 -5.72 0.92
C LYS A 78 10.01 -6.52 0.64
N ALA A 79 9.65 -6.70 -0.63
CA ALA A 79 8.44 -7.44 -1.00
C ALA A 79 8.47 -8.90 -0.50
N MET A 80 9.62 -9.58 -0.57
CA MET A 80 9.77 -10.95 -0.10
C MET A 80 9.71 -11.06 1.42
N VAL A 81 10.32 -10.12 2.15
CA VAL A 81 10.28 -10.07 3.61
C VAL A 81 8.84 -9.87 4.10
N VAL A 82 8.08 -8.97 3.46
CA VAL A 82 6.65 -8.76 3.78
C VAL A 82 5.86 -10.06 3.65
N VAL A 83 6.04 -10.82 2.57
CA VAL A 83 5.34 -12.10 2.38
C VAL A 83 5.58 -13.03 3.57
N ASN A 84 6.83 -13.18 4.00
CA ASN A 84 7.18 -14.05 5.12
C ASN A 84 6.56 -13.57 6.45
N HIS A 85 6.70 -12.28 6.77
CA HIS A 85 6.18 -11.74 8.02
C HIS A 85 4.65 -11.72 8.07
N MET A 86 3.99 -11.49 6.94
CA MET A 86 2.53 -11.46 6.88
C MET A 86 1.91 -12.87 6.89
N ALA A 87 2.62 -13.90 6.43
CA ALA A 87 2.18 -15.29 6.56
C ALA A 87 2.04 -15.70 8.04
N ASP A 88 2.94 -15.22 8.92
CA ASP A 88 2.85 -15.42 10.35
C ASP A 88 1.64 -14.70 10.98
N LEU A 89 1.24 -13.56 10.41
CA LEU A 89 0.07 -12.83 10.86
C LEU A 89 -1.23 -13.50 10.43
N ASN A 90 -1.36 -13.85 9.14
CA ASN A 90 -2.57 -14.46 8.59
C ASN A 90 -2.29 -15.24 7.31
N ILE A 91 -2.24 -16.55 7.42
CA ILE A 91 -1.96 -17.47 6.29
C ILE A 91 -3.08 -17.49 5.23
N ASP A 92 -4.30 -17.06 5.59
CA ASP A 92 -5.44 -17.06 4.65
C ASP A 92 -5.33 -15.92 3.61
N CYS A 93 -4.52 -14.89 3.86
CA CYS A 93 -4.25 -13.83 2.90
C CYS A 93 -3.12 -14.24 1.95
N LYS A 94 -3.44 -14.40 0.66
CA LYS A 94 -2.42 -14.70 -0.36
C LYS A 94 -1.71 -13.42 -0.78
N ILE A 95 -0.42 -13.32 -0.53
CA ILE A 95 0.41 -12.20 -1.01
C ILE A 95 1.34 -12.69 -2.11
N VAL A 96 1.31 -12.00 -3.27
CA VAL A 96 2.19 -12.26 -4.42
C VAL A 96 3.19 -11.11 -4.53
N PRO A 97 4.47 -11.34 -4.22
CA PRO A 97 5.50 -10.30 -4.31
C PRO A 97 5.93 -10.08 -5.75
N ILE A 98 6.14 -8.83 -6.11
CA ILE A 98 6.75 -8.39 -7.37
C ILE A 98 7.93 -7.50 -6.99
N THR A 99 9.14 -7.95 -7.35
CA THR A 99 10.41 -7.28 -7.01
C THR A 99 10.93 -6.37 -8.12
N HIS A 100 10.08 -6.04 -9.09
CA HIS A 100 10.39 -5.16 -10.19
C HIS A 100 9.68 -3.83 -10.03
N GLN A 101 10.29 -2.77 -10.53
CA GLN A 101 9.69 -1.44 -10.52
C GLN A 101 8.42 -1.42 -11.37
N LEU A 102 7.39 -0.70 -10.88
CA LEU A 102 6.21 -0.38 -11.66
C LEU A 102 6.55 0.70 -12.69
N THR A 103 6.16 0.46 -13.93
CA THR A 103 6.38 1.34 -15.08
C THR A 103 5.12 1.44 -15.92
N PRO A 104 5.01 2.42 -16.85
CA PRO A 104 3.89 2.47 -17.79
C PRO A 104 3.73 1.20 -18.64
N ASP A 105 4.82 0.47 -18.92
CA ASP A 105 4.78 -0.73 -19.74
C ASP A 105 4.20 -1.96 -19.02
N ASN A 106 4.24 -1.98 -17.68
CA ASN A 106 3.80 -3.15 -16.90
C ASN A 106 2.59 -2.89 -15.98
N VAL A 107 2.15 -1.64 -15.85
CA VAL A 107 1.04 -1.25 -14.95
C VAL A 107 -0.25 -1.99 -15.27
N ASP A 108 -0.58 -2.18 -16.54
CA ASP A 108 -1.78 -2.92 -16.96
C ASP A 108 -1.79 -4.36 -16.47
N ALA A 109 -0.65 -5.06 -16.57
CA ALA A 109 -0.50 -6.42 -16.07
C ALA A 109 -0.66 -6.50 -14.55
N TYR A 110 -0.21 -5.47 -13.82
CA TYR A 110 -0.28 -5.45 -12.36
C TYR A 110 -1.65 -5.03 -11.83
N THR A 111 -2.42 -4.24 -12.59
CA THR A 111 -3.78 -3.83 -12.25
C THR A 111 -4.87 -4.78 -12.77
N THR A 112 -4.49 -5.82 -13.52
CA THR A 112 -5.42 -6.86 -13.97
C THR A 112 -5.86 -7.73 -12.79
N ASP A 113 -7.15 -8.07 -12.73
CA ASP A 113 -7.75 -8.95 -11.71
C ASP A 113 -7.58 -8.45 -10.27
N VAL A 114 -7.58 -7.14 -10.05
CA VAL A 114 -7.68 -6.53 -8.73
C VAL A 114 -8.91 -5.63 -8.65
N ASP A 115 -9.44 -5.45 -7.44
CA ASP A 115 -10.63 -4.64 -7.16
C ASP A 115 -10.26 -3.23 -6.69
N LEU A 116 -9.00 -3.03 -6.23
CA LEU A 116 -8.53 -1.81 -5.60
C LEU A 116 -7.02 -1.67 -5.80
N VAL A 117 -6.57 -0.43 -6.01
CA VAL A 117 -5.15 -0.07 -6.04
C VAL A 117 -4.84 0.86 -4.87
N ILE A 118 -3.80 0.53 -4.09
CA ILE A 118 -3.31 1.33 -2.96
C ILE A 118 -1.87 1.73 -3.28
N ASP A 119 -1.66 3.01 -3.42
CA ASP A 119 -0.37 3.62 -3.68
C ASP A 119 0.28 4.10 -2.38
N CYS A 120 1.35 3.43 -2.02
CA CYS A 120 2.23 3.73 -0.89
C CYS A 120 3.67 4.05 -1.38
N ALA A 121 3.82 4.35 -2.68
CA ALA A 121 5.11 4.72 -3.25
C ALA A 121 5.53 6.13 -2.77
N ASP A 122 6.84 6.37 -2.74
CA ASP A 122 7.43 7.67 -2.44
C ASP A 122 7.85 8.43 -3.72
N ASN A 123 7.24 8.06 -4.83
CA ASN A 123 7.61 8.56 -6.17
C ASN A 123 6.36 8.96 -6.96
N PHE A 124 6.21 10.26 -7.23
CA PHE A 124 5.07 10.81 -7.97
C PHE A 124 4.93 10.28 -9.40
N ALA A 125 6.03 9.91 -10.08
CA ALA A 125 5.93 9.32 -11.42
C ALA A 125 5.19 7.98 -11.37
N VAL A 126 5.44 7.16 -10.36
CA VAL A 126 4.70 5.91 -10.09
C VAL A 126 3.25 6.22 -9.74
N SER A 127 3.00 7.20 -8.85
CA SER A 127 1.66 7.60 -8.44
C SER A 127 0.80 8.08 -9.61
N TYR A 128 1.37 8.88 -10.52
CA TYR A 128 0.66 9.31 -11.72
C TYR A 128 0.40 8.15 -12.68
N THR A 129 1.37 7.26 -12.88
CA THR A 129 1.18 6.07 -13.71
C THR A 129 0.01 5.23 -13.20
N LEU A 130 -0.08 5.02 -11.88
CA LEU A 130 -1.18 4.31 -11.24
C LEU A 130 -2.51 5.05 -11.38
N SER A 131 -2.53 6.35 -11.06
CA SER A 131 -3.73 7.17 -11.14
C SER A 131 -4.31 7.23 -12.55
N ASP A 132 -3.46 7.46 -13.57
CA ASP A 132 -3.88 7.51 -14.96
C ASP A 132 -4.42 6.15 -15.43
N ASN A 133 -3.79 5.06 -15.02
CA ASN A 133 -4.23 3.71 -15.33
C ASN A 133 -5.55 3.33 -14.65
N CYS A 134 -5.79 3.79 -13.43
CA CYS A 134 -6.99 3.50 -12.66
C CYS A 134 -8.18 4.38 -13.05
N LEU A 135 -7.94 5.53 -13.70
CA LEU A 135 -8.97 6.53 -13.99
C LEU A 135 -10.17 5.94 -14.72
N GLY A 136 -11.37 6.11 -14.14
CA GLY A 136 -12.63 5.58 -14.67
C GLY A 136 -12.77 4.04 -14.62
N ARG A 137 -11.79 3.32 -14.08
CA ARG A 137 -11.71 1.86 -14.13
C ARG A 137 -11.66 1.19 -12.75
N LEU A 138 -10.75 1.60 -11.91
CA LEU A 138 -10.51 1.00 -10.60
C LEU A 138 -10.53 2.07 -9.50
N PRO A 139 -11.03 1.76 -8.31
CA PRO A 139 -10.76 2.56 -7.12
C PRO A 139 -9.24 2.66 -6.89
N PHE A 140 -8.78 3.87 -6.62
CA PHE A 140 -7.39 4.18 -6.36
C PHE A 140 -7.27 4.99 -5.07
N ILE A 141 -6.47 4.53 -4.14
CA ILE A 141 -6.12 5.24 -2.90
C ILE A 141 -4.67 5.64 -2.99
N HIS A 142 -4.39 6.93 -2.88
CA HIS A 142 -3.03 7.48 -2.83
C HIS A 142 -2.73 8.00 -1.44
N ALA A 143 -1.56 7.66 -0.92
CA ALA A 143 -1.02 8.20 0.32
C ALA A 143 0.40 8.75 0.10
N SER A 144 0.68 9.91 0.69
CA SER A 144 2.02 10.52 0.67
C SER A 144 2.33 11.20 1.99
N VAL A 145 3.61 11.26 2.35
CA VAL A 145 4.10 11.87 3.59
C VAL A 145 5.44 12.56 3.34
N VAL A 146 5.57 13.79 3.84
CA VAL A 146 6.84 14.55 3.85
C VAL A 146 6.96 15.30 5.19
N GLY A 147 8.09 15.20 5.85
CA GLY A 147 8.33 15.87 7.13
C GLY A 147 7.34 15.45 8.21
N MET A 148 6.44 16.34 8.58
CA MET A 148 5.36 16.15 9.57
C MET A 148 3.96 16.24 8.95
N ALA A 149 3.83 16.30 7.63
CA ALA A 149 2.58 16.40 6.93
C ALA A 149 2.35 15.17 6.04
N GLY A 150 1.09 14.79 5.83
CA GLY A 150 0.72 13.72 4.94
C GLY A 150 -0.62 13.97 4.27
N TYR A 151 -0.85 13.25 3.19
CA TYR A 151 -2.06 13.29 2.40
C TYR A 151 -2.57 11.87 2.16
N VAL A 152 -3.87 11.69 2.26
CA VAL A 152 -4.59 10.49 1.80
C VAL A 152 -5.74 10.94 0.93
N GLY A 153 -5.86 10.37 -0.26
CA GLY A 153 -6.96 10.65 -1.19
C GLY A 153 -7.48 9.39 -1.84
N GLY A 154 -8.81 9.27 -1.91
CA GLY A 154 -9.50 8.21 -2.63
C GLY A 154 -10.07 8.71 -3.96
N PHE A 155 -9.83 7.98 -5.04
CA PHE A 155 -10.27 8.31 -6.39
C PHE A 155 -11.09 7.12 -6.93
N CYS A 156 -12.36 7.38 -7.24
CA CYS A 156 -13.30 6.35 -7.68
C CYS A 156 -13.81 6.67 -9.10
N ALA A 157 -14.52 5.72 -9.69
CA ALA A 157 -15.13 5.92 -11.00
C ALA A 157 -16.02 7.18 -11.03
N GLY A 158 -15.82 8.04 -12.03
CA GLY A 158 -16.53 9.32 -12.17
C GLY A 158 -15.89 10.50 -11.43
N SER A 159 -14.86 10.29 -10.61
CA SER A 159 -14.05 11.37 -10.00
C SER A 159 -12.83 11.71 -10.86
N PRO A 160 -12.30 12.95 -10.74
CA PRO A 160 -11.02 13.30 -11.33
C PRO A 160 -9.89 12.44 -10.75
N GLY A 161 -8.80 12.25 -11.52
CA GLY A 161 -7.60 11.54 -11.03
C GLY A 161 -6.69 12.43 -10.19
N LEU A 162 -5.56 11.87 -9.76
CA LEU A 162 -4.56 12.53 -8.92
C LEU A 162 -4.04 13.84 -9.54
N ARG A 163 -3.94 13.91 -10.86
CA ARG A 163 -3.51 15.14 -11.59
C ARG A 163 -4.43 16.33 -11.39
N ALA A 164 -5.69 16.13 -11.01
CA ALA A 164 -6.59 17.24 -10.68
C ALA A 164 -6.30 17.85 -9.30
N VAL A 165 -5.70 17.06 -8.39
CA VAL A 165 -5.28 17.55 -7.07
C VAL A 165 -3.86 18.12 -7.13
N PHE A 166 -2.99 17.46 -7.90
CA PHE A 166 -1.60 17.86 -8.11
C PHE A 166 -1.37 17.99 -9.63
N PRO A 167 -1.76 19.14 -10.26
CA PRO A 167 -1.68 19.30 -11.71
C PRO A 167 -0.25 19.39 -12.23
N ASP A 168 0.63 19.99 -11.46
CA ASP A 168 2.04 20.11 -11.77
C ASP A 168 2.82 19.15 -10.90
N LEU A 169 3.82 18.48 -11.48
CA LEU A 169 4.84 17.84 -10.67
C LEU A 169 5.48 18.95 -9.83
N PRO A 170 5.31 18.95 -8.54
CA PRO A 170 5.93 19.99 -7.73
C PRO A 170 7.44 19.86 -7.88
N ASP A 171 8.09 20.93 -8.34
CA ASP A 171 9.56 21.02 -8.40
C ASP A 171 10.23 20.76 -7.04
N ARG A 172 9.42 20.73 -5.97
CA ARG A 172 9.82 20.56 -4.57
C ARG A 172 8.72 19.93 -3.70
N PHE A 173 8.09 18.84 -4.10
CA PHE A 173 7.66 17.91 -3.04
C PHE A 173 8.90 17.11 -2.70
N GLY A 174 9.45 17.44 -1.55
CA GLY A 174 10.62 16.81 -1.04
C GLY A 174 10.51 15.32 -1.13
N ASN A 175 11.54 14.66 -1.56
CA ASN A 175 11.59 13.22 -1.36
C ASN A 175 11.99 12.99 0.10
N CYS A 176 11.49 11.93 0.72
CA CYS A 176 11.81 11.59 2.11
C CYS A 176 13.33 11.50 2.38
N ASN A 177 14.14 11.43 1.34
CA ASN A 177 15.60 11.37 1.44
C ASN A 177 16.24 12.76 1.67
N GLU A 178 15.59 13.83 1.18
CA GLU A 178 16.11 15.20 1.29
C GLU A 178 15.46 15.97 2.44
N ASP A 179 14.13 15.86 2.61
CA ASP A 179 13.37 16.63 3.61
C ASP A 179 13.10 15.85 4.89
N GLY A 180 13.39 14.54 4.88
CA GLY A 180 13.13 13.65 6.00
C GLY A 180 11.64 13.34 6.21
N VAL A 181 11.36 12.47 7.16
CA VAL A 181 10.00 12.10 7.57
C VAL A 181 10.02 11.51 8.98
N LEU A 182 9.04 11.87 9.81
CA LEU A 182 8.87 11.27 11.12
C LEU A 182 8.07 9.97 11.03
N GLY A 183 8.59 8.89 11.67
CA GLY A 183 7.94 7.58 11.68
C GLY A 183 6.47 7.60 12.14
N PRO A 184 6.10 8.28 13.24
CA PRO A 184 4.72 8.33 13.71
C PRO A 184 3.71 8.87 12.70
N ILE A 185 4.08 9.91 11.92
CA ILE A 185 3.15 10.48 10.92
C ILE A 185 2.92 9.48 9.78
N VAL A 186 3.95 8.74 9.40
CA VAL A 186 3.83 7.65 8.41
C VAL A 186 2.86 6.58 8.88
N GLY A 187 2.92 6.21 10.18
CA GLY A 187 2.00 5.27 10.80
C GLY A 187 0.56 5.75 10.79
N VAL A 188 0.31 7.02 11.12
CA VAL A 188 -1.04 7.62 11.11
C VAL A 188 -1.65 7.68 9.72
N ILE A 189 -0.85 8.11 8.72
CA ILE A 189 -1.33 8.24 7.33
C ILE A 189 -1.58 6.87 6.68
N GLY A 190 -0.79 5.85 7.04
CA GLY A 190 -0.97 4.49 6.51
C GLY A 190 -2.01 3.64 7.26
N SER A 191 -2.64 4.16 8.31
CA SER A 191 -3.70 3.47 9.05
C SER A 191 -5.07 3.98 8.63
#